data_bb91f804049c3c1442cc1ae9e5119775
#
_entry.id   bb91f804049c3c1442cc1ae9e5119775
#
_cell.length_a   1.000
_cell.length_b   1.000
_cell.length_c   1.000
_cell.angle_alpha   90.00
_cell.angle_beta   90.00
_cell.angle_gamma   90.00
#
_symmetry.space_group_name_H-M   'P 1'
#
loop_
_entity.id
_entity.type
_entity.pdbx_description
1 polymer ?
#
loop_
_entity_poly.entity_id
_entity_poly.type
_entity_poly.pdbx_seq_one_letter_code
_entity_poly.pdbx_strand_id
1 'polypeptide(L)'
;LKPRQSGCAFNARLTAQADGTKLVVAMLMGTFRGGSFGAAEGYKFVEAAARAAKKRYPFLAYVHGTAGIRIQEGTHGVIQMPRCTVAVRRYIESGGLYLVLYDTNSFAGPVASFLGCAPYQFAVRSSNIGFAGPGVIKETTGMDIPPKYHRSYRALSRGHIQGIWDRR
;
A
#
# COMPACT_ATOMS: atom_id res chain seq x y z
N LEU A 1 2.29 -13.55 16.02
CA LEU A 1 3.29 -12.62 16.60
C LEU A 1 2.55 -11.39 17.10
N LYS A 2 2.57 -11.17 18.43
CA LYS A 2 2.02 -9.94 19.02
C LYS A 2 2.75 -8.73 18.41
N PRO A 3 2.06 -7.66 17.98
CA PRO A 3 2.72 -6.43 17.58
C PRO A 3 3.55 -5.98 18.79
N ARG A 4 4.84 -5.80 18.59
CA ARG A 4 5.64 -5.09 19.58
C ARG A 4 5.01 -3.71 19.77
N GLN A 5 4.92 -3.23 21.00
CA GLN A 5 4.31 -1.96 21.43
C GLN A 5 4.94 -0.69 20.80
N SER A 6 5.78 -0.83 19.81
CA SER A 6 6.44 0.25 19.07
C SER A 6 5.61 0.86 17.95
N GLY A 7 4.29 0.73 18.00
CA GLY A 7 3.39 1.53 17.17
C GLY A 7 3.57 1.42 15.64
N CYS A 8 4.19 0.37 15.14
CA CYS A 8 4.47 0.23 13.73
C CYS A 8 3.45 -0.68 13.04
N ALA A 9 2.68 -0.12 12.13
CA ALA A 9 1.62 -0.80 11.38
C ALA A 9 2.13 -1.83 10.35
N PHE A 10 3.43 -1.96 10.17
CA PHE A 10 4.02 -2.78 9.12
C PHE A 10 4.69 -4.04 9.69
N ASN A 11 4.13 -5.21 9.44
CA ASN A 11 4.78 -6.50 9.71
C ASN A 11 5.52 -6.98 8.46
N ALA A 12 6.70 -6.42 8.19
CA ALA A 12 7.55 -6.75 7.04
C ALA A 12 8.19 -8.17 7.09
N ARG A 13 7.66 -9.13 7.84
CA ARG A 13 8.31 -10.42 8.05
C ARG A 13 7.42 -11.64 7.84
N LEU A 14 6.47 -11.59 6.97
CA LEU A 14 5.77 -12.81 6.60
C LEU A 14 6.36 -13.36 5.30
N THR A 15 7.18 -14.38 5.38
CA THR A 15 7.28 -15.32 4.27
C THR A 15 5.98 -16.11 4.32
N ALA A 16 5.02 -15.77 3.47
CA ALA A 16 3.80 -16.51 3.29
C ALA A 16 4.01 -17.57 2.22
N GLN A 17 3.15 -18.55 2.19
CA GLN A 17 3.14 -19.57 1.16
C GLN A 17 1.75 -19.63 0.55
N ALA A 18 1.66 -19.45 -0.76
CA ALA A 18 0.44 -19.61 -1.52
C ALA A 18 0.68 -20.72 -2.55
N ASP A 19 -0.11 -21.78 -2.50
CA ASP A 19 0.02 -22.96 -3.38
C ASP A 19 1.47 -23.48 -3.51
N GLY A 20 2.18 -23.57 -2.37
CA GLY A 20 3.58 -23.98 -2.35
C GLY A 20 4.59 -22.87 -2.70
N THR A 21 4.17 -21.77 -3.26
CA THR A 21 5.05 -20.66 -3.64
C THR A 21 5.35 -19.77 -2.42
N LYS A 22 6.62 -19.60 -2.10
CA LYS A 22 7.07 -18.67 -1.04
C LYS A 22 7.04 -17.23 -1.57
N LEU A 23 6.48 -16.31 -0.78
CA LEU A 23 6.45 -14.88 -1.11
C LEU A 23 6.78 -14.04 0.11
N VAL A 24 7.24 -12.81 -0.12
CA VAL A 24 7.38 -11.81 0.93
C VAL A 24 6.14 -10.94 0.94
N VAL A 25 5.50 -10.82 2.11
CA VAL A 25 4.32 -9.96 2.29
C VAL A 25 4.68 -8.77 3.17
N ALA A 26 4.42 -7.58 2.68
CA ALA A 26 4.40 -6.36 3.47
C ALA A 26 2.94 -5.95 3.74
N MET A 27 2.56 -5.89 5.03
CA MET A 27 1.18 -5.54 5.41
C MET A 27 1.12 -4.11 5.94
N LEU A 28 0.27 -3.28 5.35
CA LEU A 28 -0.06 -1.95 5.86
C LEU A 28 -1.41 -2.02 6.59
N MET A 29 -1.35 -1.97 7.92
CA MET A 29 -2.52 -2.18 8.76
C MET A 29 -3.22 -0.84 9.10
N GLY A 30 -4.45 -0.68 8.63
CA GLY A 30 -5.28 0.50 8.91
C GLY A 30 -5.68 0.68 10.37
N THR A 31 -5.51 -0.33 11.21
CA THR A 31 -5.86 -0.30 12.64
C THR A 31 -4.94 0.58 13.49
N PHE A 32 -3.71 0.83 13.02
CA PHE A 32 -2.78 1.72 13.69
C PHE A 32 -2.78 3.10 13.03
N ARG A 33 -3.22 4.13 13.76
CA ARG A 33 -3.28 5.54 13.30
C ARG A 33 -3.87 5.68 11.89
N GLY A 34 -4.96 4.95 11.61
CA GLY A 34 -5.61 4.94 10.30
C GLY A 34 -4.77 4.38 9.15
N GLY A 35 -3.70 3.63 9.44
CA GLY A 35 -2.76 3.17 8.43
C GLY A 35 -1.83 4.26 7.90
N SER A 36 -1.61 5.33 8.68
CA SER A 36 -0.67 6.38 8.30
C SER A 36 0.76 5.84 8.22
N PHE A 37 1.47 6.27 7.17
CA PHE A 37 2.78 5.77 6.81
C PHE A 37 3.88 6.73 7.27
N GLY A 38 4.80 6.26 8.09
CA GLY A 38 5.89 7.03 8.64
C GLY A 38 7.25 6.39 8.44
N ALA A 39 8.26 6.87 9.14
CA ALA A 39 9.64 6.44 9.00
C ALA A 39 9.81 4.94 9.27
N ALA A 40 9.24 4.43 10.36
CA ALA A 40 9.36 3.02 10.74
C ALA A 40 8.72 2.08 9.71
N GLU A 41 7.56 2.46 9.17
CA GLU A 41 6.88 1.73 8.11
C GLU A 41 7.73 1.73 6.82
N GLY A 42 8.28 2.89 6.45
CA GLY A 42 9.14 3.02 5.28
C GLY A 42 10.39 2.15 5.35
N TYR A 43 11.09 2.17 6.49
CA TYR A 43 12.26 1.30 6.69
C TYR A 43 11.91 -0.18 6.52
N LYS A 44 10.83 -0.64 7.14
CA LYS A 44 10.40 -2.04 7.05
C LYS A 44 9.96 -2.43 5.63
N PHE A 45 9.32 -1.51 4.92
CA PHE A 45 8.93 -1.75 3.53
C PHE A 45 10.16 -1.93 2.62
N VAL A 46 11.15 -1.05 2.73
CA VAL A 46 12.40 -1.15 1.98
C VAL A 46 13.14 -2.45 2.30
N GLU A 47 13.18 -2.83 3.59
CA GLU A 47 13.78 -4.10 4.03
C GLU A 47 13.04 -5.33 3.46
N ALA A 48 11.71 -5.26 3.38
CA ALA A 48 10.89 -6.32 2.76
C ALA A 48 11.18 -6.45 1.26
N ALA A 49 11.25 -5.34 0.53
CA ALA A 49 11.60 -5.34 -0.89
C ALA A 49 13.02 -5.89 -1.13
N ALA A 50 14.00 -5.48 -0.33
CA ALA A 50 15.37 -6.02 -0.39
C ALA A 50 15.43 -7.52 -0.10
N ARG A 51 14.64 -8.00 0.88
CA ARG A 51 14.52 -9.43 1.19
C ARG A 51 13.90 -10.22 0.03
N ALA A 52 12.86 -9.68 -0.59
CA ALA A 52 12.21 -10.29 -1.76
C ALA A 52 13.22 -10.43 -2.91
N ALA A 53 13.99 -9.38 -3.19
CA ALA A 53 15.05 -9.39 -4.19
C ALA A 53 16.12 -10.46 -3.88
N LYS A 54 16.66 -10.45 -2.65
CA LYS A 54 17.69 -11.41 -2.22
C LYS A 54 17.24 -12.87 -2.33
N LYS A 55 15.97 -13.14 -2.03
CA LYS A 55 15.40 -14.50 -2.05
C LYS A 55 14.81 -14.87 -3.41
N ARG A 56 14.69 -13.92 -4.34
CA ARG A 56 13.97 -14.06 -5.61
C ARG A 56 12.53 -14.54 -5.42
N TYR A 57 11.87 -14.02 -4.40
CA TYR A 57 10.48 -14.31 -4.08
C TYR A 57 9.58 -13.21 -4.59
N PRO A 58 8.34 -13.51 -5.02
CA PRO A 58 7.32 -12.49 -5.25
C PRO A 58 7.14 -11.58 -4.01
N PHE A 59 6.85 -10.31 -4.25
CA PHE A 59 6.63 -9.30 -3.23
C PHE A 59 5.19 -8.79 -3.29
N LEU A 60 4.42 -9.06 -2.24
CA LEU A 60 3.04 -8.59 -2.11
C LEU A 60 2.97 -7.46 -1.07
N ALA A 61 2.52 -6.28 -1.47
CA ALA A 61 2.05 -5.26 -0.55
C ALA A 61 0.54 -5.45 -0.31
N TYR A 62 0.20 -5.97 0.86
CA TYR A 62 -1.19 -6.08 1.31
C TYR A 62 -1.57 -4.84 2.09
N VAL A 63 -2.48 -4.05 1.54
CA VAL A 63 -2.93 -2.78 2.11
C VAL A 63 -4.30 -2.98 2.74
N HIS A 64 -4.32 -3.31 4.04
CA HIS A 64 -5.59 -3.34 4.79
C HIS A 64 -6.24 -1.96 4.81
N GLY A 65 -5.46 -0.88 4.88
CA GLY A 65 -5.92 0.50 4.74
C GLY A 65 -4.79 1.49 4.95
N THR A 66 -4.87 2.64 4.28
CA THR A 66 -3.93 3.74 4.49
C THR A 66 -4.60 5.10 4.36
N ALA A 67 -4.31 5.98 5.32
CA ALA A 67 -4.74 7.39 5.34
C ALA A 67 -3.67 8.35 4.79
N GLY A 68 -2.53 7.81 4.30
CA GLY A 68 -1.46 8.64 3.77
C GLY A 68 -0.22 8.72 4.67
N ILE A 69 0.59 9.74 4.44
CA ILE A 69 1.82 9.97 5.22
C ILE A 69 1.49 10.51 6.60
N ARG A 70 2.25 10.05 7.59
CA ARG A 70 2.15 10.54 8.98
C ARG A 70 2.79 11.93 9.09
N ILE A 71 1.96 12.96 8.97
CA ILE A 71 2.41 14.37 8.93
C ILE A 71 3.13 14.80 10.21
N GLN A 72 2.85 14.16 11.35
CA GLN A 72 3.52 14.44 12.64
C GLN A 72 5.01 14.11 12.64
N GLU A 73 5.47 13.28 11.69
CA GLU A 73 6.88 12.95 11.51
C GLU A 73 7.61 13.91 10.54
N GLY A 74 6.89 14.91 9.99
CA GLY A 74 7.46 15.92 9.10
C GLY A 74 8.19 15.29 7.90
N THR A 75 9.38 15.77 7.61
CA THR A 75 10.22 15.30 6.50
C THR A 75 10.60 13.82 6.60
N HIS A 76 10.72 13.27 7.82
CA HIS A 76 11.01 11.85 8.02
C HIS A 76 9.90 10.93 7.48
N GLY A 77 8.64 11.36 7.58
CA GLY A 77 7.52 10.65 6.95
C GLY A 77 7.51 10.83 5.43
N VAL A 78 7.68 12.05 4.95
CA VAL A 78 7.59 12.38 3.52
C VAL A 78 8.66 11.67 2.70
N ILE A 79 9.91 11.64 3.16
CA ILE A 79 11.03 10.99 2.47
C ILE A 79 10.83 9.49 2.27
N GLN A 80 9.92 8.85 3.02
CA GLN A 80 9.67 7.41 2.84
C GLN A 80 8.98 7.11 1.50
N MET A 81 8.22 8.02 0.92
CA MET A 81 7.61 7.81 -0.39
C MET A 81 8.67 7.58 -1.47
N PRO A 82 9.61 8.50 -1.74
CA PRO A 82 10.65 8.26 -2.75
C PRO A 82 11.56 7.09 -2.39
N ARG A 83 11.90 6.88 -1.11
CA ARG A 83 12.71 5.73 -0.69
C ARG A 83 12.05 4.40 -1.03
N CYS A 84 10.77 4.23 -0.69
CA CYS A 84 10.02 3.02 -1.00
C CYS A 84 9.83 2.87 -2.52
N THR A 85 9.60 3.97 -3.24
CA THR A 85 9.50 3.96 -4.70
C THR A 85 10.77 3.46 -5.36
N VAL A 86 11.93 3.98 -4.94
CA VAL A 86 13.23 3.50 -5.45
C VAL A 86 13.44 2.02 -5.13
N ALA A 87 13.07 1.58 -3.94
CA ALA A 87 13.24 0.17 -3.54
C ALA A 87 12.41 -0.77 -4.42
N VAL A 88 11.13 -0.46 -4.67
CA VAL A 88 10.27 -1.30 -5.53
C VAL A 88 10.68 -1.21 -6.99
N ARG A 89 11.10 -0.04 -7.48
CA ARG A 89 11.59 0.11 -8.86
C ARG A 89 12.82 -0.76 -9.11
N ARG A 90 13.81 -0.71 -8.24
CA ARG A 90 14.99 -1.59 -8.32
C ARG A 90 14.63 -3.06 -8.26
N TYR A 91 13.66 -3.43 -7.41
CA TYR A 91 13.18 -4.80 -7.32
C TYR A 91 12.51 -5.25 -8.64
N ILE A 92 11.64 -4.44 -9.23
CA ILE A 92 10.99 -4.72 -10.52
C ILE A 92 12.03 -4.82 -11.64
N GLU A 93 12.96 -3.87 -11.71
CA GLU A 93 14.04 -3.83 -12.72
C GLU A 93 14.97 -5.04 -12.64
N SER A 94 15.10 -5.66 -11.45
CA SER A 94 15.82 -6.94 -11.29
C SER A 94 15.01 -8.17 -11.68
N GLY A 95 13.84 -8.01 -12.30
CA GLY A 95 12.93 -9.10 -12.70
C GLY A 95 11.99 -9.57 -11.59
N GLY A 96 11.85 -8.81 -10.51
CA GLY A 96 10.98 -9.15 -9.38
C GLY A 96 9.50 -8.93 -9.67
N LEU A 97 8.65 -9.84 -9.23
CA LEU A 97 7.19 -9.74 -9.32
C LEU A 97 6.64 -8.95 -8.13
N TYR A 98 6.24 -7.68 -8.35
CA TYR A 98 5.63 -6.83 -7.35
C TYR A 98 4.12 -6.73 -7.56
N LEU A 99 3.37 -7.02 -6.49
CA LEU A 99 1.90 -7.05 -6.48
C LEU A 99 1.37 -6.16 -5.34
N VAL A 100 0.25 -5.50 -5.57
CA VAL A 100 -0.48 -4.74 -4.54
C VAL A 100 -1.91 -5.23 -4.46
N LEU A 101 -2.40 -5.45 -3.23
CA LEU A 101 -3.80 -5.76 -2.95
C LEU A 101 -4.37 -4.72 -1.96
N TYR A 102 -5.35 -3.97 -2.42
CA TYR A 102 -6.11 -2.99 -1.61
C TYR A 102 -7.33 -3.67 -0.99
N ASP A 103 -7.38 -3.74 0.33
CA ASP A 103 -8.45 -4.43 1.05
C ASP A 103 -9.57 -3.51 1.53
N THR A 104 -9.23 -2.33 2.08
CA THR A 104 -10.22 -1.34 2.51
C THR A 104 -9.92 0.05 1.94
N ASN A 105 -10.08 1.11 2.71
CA ASN A 105 -9.82 2.48 2.28
C ASN A 105 -8.32 2.75 2.12
N SER A 106 -7.91 3.10 0.93
CA SER A 106 -6.50 3.31 0.58
C SER A 106 -6.34 4.62 -0.18
N PHE A 107 -5.74 5.62 0.47
CA PHE A 107 -5.62 6.98 -0.05
C PHE A 107 -4.22 7.57 0.10
N ALA A 108 -4.03 8.69 -0.56
CA ALA A 108 -2.92 9.64 -0.45
C ALA A 108 -1.56 9.11 -0.93
N GLY A 109 -0.50 9.59 -0.29
CA GLY A 109 0.88 9.42 -0.74
C GLY A 109 1.33 8.01 -1.08
N PRO A 110 1.09 7.00 -0.23
CA PRO A 110 1.46 5.62 -0.54
C PRO A 110 0.85 5.09 -1.84
N VAL A 111 -0.45 5.39 -2.09
CA VAL A 111 -1.15 4.97 -3.32
C VAL A 111 -0.58 5.67 -4.55
N ALA A 112 -0.26 6.97 -4.43
CA ALA A 112 0.28 7.78 -5.52
C ALA A 112 1.79 7.55 -5.78
N SER A 113 2.47 6.76 -4.96
CA SER A 113 3.91 6.52 -5.06
C SER A 113 4.23 5.03 -5.18
N PHE A 114 4.84 4.44 -4.16
CA PHE A 114 5.38 3.08 -4.23
C PHE A 114 4.34 1.97 -4.42
N LEU A 115 3.10 2.16 -3.96
CA LEU A 115 2.02 1.20 -4.26
C LEU A 115 1.58 1.31 -5.72
N GLY A 116 1.42 2.54 -6.24
CA GLY A 116 1.06 2.79 -7.63
C GLY A 116 2.12 2.38 -8.66
N CYS A 117 3.35 2.09 -8.23
CA CYS A 117 4.40 1.55 -9.11
C CYS A 117 4.24 0.06 -9.42
N ALA A 118 3.32 -0.64 -8.76
CA ALA A 118 3.13 -2.06 -9.00
C ALA A 118 2.53 -2.31 -10.39
N PRO A 119 3.12 -3.20 -11.20
CA PRO A 119 2.55 -3.58 -12.49
C PRO A 119 1.23 -4.33 -12.35
N TYR A 120 1.00 -4.95 -11.20
CA TYR A 120 -0.22 -5.69 -10.89
C TYR A 120 -0.84 -5.20 -9.59
N GLN A 121 -1.99 -4.56 -9.70
CA GLN A 121 -2.75 -4.02 -8.58
C GLN A 121 -4.15 -4.60 -8.58
N PHE A 122 -4.56 -5.11 -7.45
CA PHE A 122 -5.88 -5.70 -7.24
C PHE A 122 -6.57 -5.03 -6.05
N ALA A 123 -7.88 -5.14 -6.00
CA ALA A 123 -8.66 -4.57 -4.93
C ALA A 123 -9.79 -5.51 -4.50
N VAL A 124 -10.10 -5.51 -3.22
CA VAL A 124 -11.34 -6.12 -2.74
C VAL A 124 -12.52 -5.26 -3.17
N ARG A 125 -13.64 -5.89 -3.58
CA ARG A 125 -14.83 -5.21 -4.13
C ARG A 125 -15.34 -4.05 -3.25
N SER A 126 -15.27 -4.21 -1.93
CA SER A 126 -15.72 -3.19 -0.96
C SER A 126 -14.74 -2.04 -0.75
N SER A 127 -13.52 -2.10 -1.29
CA SER A 127 -12.48 -1.11 -1.06
C SER A 127 -12.74 0.23 -1.77
N ASN A 128 -12.14 1.28 -1.24
CA ASN A 128 -12.08 2.59 -1.87
C ASN A 128 -10.62 2.98 -2.10
N ILE A 129 -10.31 3.44 -3.31
CA ILE A 129 -8.93 3.74 -3.71
C ILE A 129 -8.91 5.12 -4.36
N GLY A 130 -7.94 5.94 -3.98
CA GLY A 130 -7.76 7.25 -4.59
C GLY A 130 -6.54 7.98 -4.06
N PHE A 131 -6.21 9.11 -4.70
CA PHE A 131 -5.16 9.98 -4.18
C PHE A 131 -5.68 10.81 -3.01
N ALA A 132 -6.71 11.63 -3.22
CA ALA A 132 -7.31 12.42 -2.16
C ALA A 132 -8.57 11.76 -1.62
N GLY A 133 -8.66 11.61 -0.29
CA GLY A 133 -9.88 11.14 0.37
C GLY A 133 -11.02 12.15 0.27
N PRO A 134 -12.27 11.73 0.51
CA PRO A 134 -13.45 12.61 0.39
C PRO A 134 -13.34 13.90 1.22
N GLY A 135 -12.86 13.80 2.46
CA GLY A 135 -12.69 14.96 3.34
C GLY A 135 -11.70 15.98 2.78
N VAL A 136 -10.55 15.51 2.29
CA VAL A 136 -9.52 16.39 1.69
C VAL A 136 -10.06 17.10 0.45
N ILE A 137 -10.80 16.39 -0.40
CA ILE A 137 -11.40 16.99 -1.60
C ILE A 137 -12.39 18.09 -1.19
N LYS A 138 -13.26 17.82 -0.23
CA LYS A 138 -14.23 18.80 0.27
C LYS A 138 -13.56 20.04 0.87
N GLU A 139 -12.53 19.86 1.71
CA GLU A 139 -11.78 20.95 2.30
C GLU A 139 -11.05 21.82 1.25
N THR A 140 -10.51 21.17 0.22
CA THR A 140 -9.69 21.85 -0.80
C THR A 140 -10.52 22.54 -1.88
N THR A 141 -11.63 21.93 -2.28
CA THR A 141 -12.41 22.36 -3.44
C THR A 141 -13.78 22.96 -3.06
N GLY A 142 -14.23 22.78 -1.82
CA GLY A 142 -15.58 23.11 -1.37
C GLY A 142 -16.67 22.17 -1.93
N MET A 143 -16.33 21.20 -2.74
CA MET A 143 -17.28 20.30 -3.41
C MET A 143 -17.33 18.92 -2.77
N ASP A 144 -18.54 18.39 -2.67
CA ASP A 144 -18.74 16.99 -2.33
C ASP A 144 -18.55 16.10 -3.58
N ILE A 145 -17.82 15.02 -3.43
CA ILE A 145 -17.65 14.05 -4.51
C ILE A 145 -18.89 13.17 -4.66
N PRO A 146 -19.18 12.72 -5.88
CA PRO A 146 -20.31 11.80 -6.13
C PRO A 146 -20.21 10.54 -5.27
N PRO A 147 -21.34 9.98 -4.83
CA PRO A 147 -21.36 8.71 -4.12
C PRO A 147 -20.60 7.61 -4.86
N LYS A 148 -19.83 6.81 -4.12
CA LYS A 148 -19.06 5.69 -4.69
C LYS A 148 -17.93 6.09 -5.67
N TYR A 149 -17.50 7.36 -5.68
CA TYR A 149 -16.44 7.86 -6.58
C TYR A 149 -15.13 7.07 -6.47
N HIS A 150 -14.75 6.66 -5.26
CA HIS A 150 -13.51 5.94 -4.98
C HIS A 150 -13.65 4.41 -4.98
N ARG A 151 -14.82 3.85 -5.26
CA ARG A 151 -15.03 2.40 -5.26
C ARG A 151 -14.10 1.68 -6.22
N SER A 152 -13.68 0.47 -5.84
CA SER A 152 -12.77 -0.39 -6.60
C SER A 152 -13.17 -0.57 -8.07
N TYR A 153 -14.47 -0.69 -8.37
CA TYR A 153 -14.95 -0.79 -9.76
C TYR A 153 -14.70 0.49 -10.58
N ARG A 154 -14.68 1.67 -9.92
CA ARG A 154 -14.29 2.93 -10.58
C ARG A 154 -12.79 3.00 -10.82
N ALA A 155 -11.99 2.49 -9.88
CA ALA A 155 -10.54 2.37 -10.07
C ALA A 155 -10.22 1.41 -11.23
N LEU A 156 -10.96 0.29 -11.34
CA LEU A 156 -10.85 -0.66 -12.45
C LEU A 156 -11.21 -0.01 -13.79
N SER A 157 -12.36 0.68 -13.87
CA SER A 157 -12.80 1.33 -15.11
C SER A 157 -11.87 2.45 -15.61
N ARG A 158 -11.05 3.01 -14.71
CA ARG A 158 -10.02 4.02 -15.02
C ARG A 158 -8.64 3.43 -15.30
N GLY A 159 -8.50 2.11 -15.22
CA GLY A 159 -7.22 1.43 -15.43
C GLY A 159 -6.23 1.54 -14.27
N HIS A 160 -6.67 1.99 -13.07
CA HIS A 160 -5.79 2.11 -11.91
C HIS A 160 -5.48 0.77 -11.26
N ILE A 161 -6.34 -0.22 -11.43
CA ILE A 161 -6.15 -1.60 -10.97
C ILE A 161 -6.50 -2.57 -12.09
N GLN A 162 -5.97 -3.80 -12.03
CA GLN A 162 -6.17 -4.82 -13.05
C GLN A 162 -7.29 -5.81 -12.71
N GLY A 163 -7.75 -5.83 -11.46
CA GLY A 163 -8.84 -6.75 -11.09
C GLY A 163 -9.45 -6.49 -9.73
N ILE A 164 -10.63 -7.05 -9.54
CA ILE A 164 -11.36 -6.99 -8.28
C ILE A 164 -11.53 -8.41 -7.76
N TRP A 165 -11.23 -8.60 -6.48
CA TRP A 165 -11.41 -9.85 -5.79
C TRP A 165 -12.57 -9.76 -4.79
N ASP A 166 -13.30 -10.85 -4.66
CA ASP A 166 -14.32 -11.00 -3.64
C ASP A 166 -13.73 -11.75 -2.44
N ARG A 167 -14.11 -11.33 -1.24
CA ARG A 167 -13.81 -12.13 -0.04
C ARG A 167 -14.72 -13.36 -0.07
N ARG A 168 -14.13 -14.53 0.07
CA ARG A 168 -14.85 -15.79 0.29
C ARG A 168 -15.06 -16.00 1.77
#